data_91561d04c2e609c53a7f7cd3a5b94f26
#
_entry.id   91561d04c2e609c53a7f7cd3a5b94f26
#
_cell.length_a   1.000
_cell.length_b   1.000
_cell.length_c   1.000
_cell.angle_alpha   90.00
_cell.angle_beta   90.00
_cell.angle_gamma   90.00
#
_symmetry.space_group_name_H-M   'P 1'
#
loop_
_entity.id
_entity.type
_entity.pdbx_description
1 polymer ?
#
loop_
_entity_poly.entity_id
_entity_poly.type
_entity_poly.pdbx_seq_one_letter_code
_entity_poly.pdbx_strand_id
1 'polypeptide(L)'
;MTLENRCDVHTHTIFSYHAYSTVEENVRAAHERGLEILGIADHFSPLVSASGDFRDYQHFINQNCWPRQWMGVTLLRGAEVDIVDLEGGFFGVAKDKTSGFFGEERAPYSLFEECTRTCDYLVASVHEKSFATGASPEQLAAMYAAAVCHPKVLILGHIGRTGLPFDIDSLLDVVAAQHKLVEVNEHSFDATAGASPAMEARCEAIVRACAERDISIAVNTDAHVSFDVGRVPRAMALLKRVGFPERLIATRSAEAFLEAAAPVFSL
;
A
#
# COMPACT_ATOMS: atom_id res chain seq x y z
N MET A 1 -1.91 12.58 25.02
CA MET A 1 -0.69 12.19 24.30
C MET A 1 -0.80 12.67 22.86
N THR A 2 0.30 13.13 22.26
CA THR A 2 0.31 13.54 20.87
C THR A 2 0.71 12.30 20.07
N LEU A 3 -0.21 11.73 19.30
CA LEU A 3 0.13 10.64 18.38
C LEU A 3 1.14 11.15 17.33
N GLU A 4 2.18 10.37 17.05
CA GLU A 4 3.19 10.69 16.02
C GLU A 4 3.04 9.81 14.80
N ASN A 5 3.47 10.31 13.63
CA ASN A 5 3.63 9.57 12.39
C ASN A 5 4.92 10.05 11.73
N ARG A 6 5.94 9.20 11.69
CA ARG A 6 7.27 9.52 11.18
C ARG A 6 7.66 8.72 9.94
N CYS A 7 6.75 7.92 9.44
CA CYS A 7 6.94 7.18 8.20
C CYS A 7 5.75 7.42 7.28
N ASP A 8 6.01 7.51 5.99
CA ASP A 8 5.00 7.51 4.94
C ASP A 8 5.43 6.50 3.89
N VAL A 9 4.78 5.35 3.90
CA VAL A 9 5.21 4.18 3.13
C VAL A 9 4.25 3.84 1.99
N HIS A 10 3.40 4.80 1.63
CA HIS A 10 2.54 4.72 0.45
C HIS A 10 2.50 6.09 -0.23
N THR A 11 3.44 6.31 -1.13
CA THR A 11 3.55 7.52 -1.94
C THR A 11 3.87 7.18 -3.39
N HIS A 12 3.45 8.05 -4.31
CA HIS A 12 3.57 7.86 -5.75
C HIS A 12 4.50 8.88 -6.39
N THR A 13 5.02 8.50 -7.56
CA THR A 13 5.83 9.37 -8.41
C THR A 13 5.22 9.48 -9.79
N ILE A 14 5.87 10.26 -10.67
CA ILE A 14 5.45 10.41 -12.08
C ILE A 14 5.28 9.08 -12.82
N PHE A 15 5.81 7.97 -12.30
CA PHE A 15 5.63 6.64 -12.88
C PHE A 15 4.22 6.07 -12.66
N SER A 16 3.47 6.62 -11.74
CA SER A 16 2.03 6.31 -11.56
C SER A 16 1.12 7.04 -12.57
N TYR A 17 1.69 7.77 -13.54
CA TYR A 17 1.07 8.54 -14.64
C TYR A 17 0.12 9.66 -14.22
N HIS A 18 -0.54 9.59 -13.10
CA HIS A 18 -1.40 10.65 -12.56
C HIS A 18 -0.84 11.28 -11.29
N ALA A 19 0.41 10.95 -10.94
CA ALA A 19 1.19 11.64 -9.92
C ALA A 19 2.15 12.65 -10.56
N TYR A 20 2.58 13.64 -9.79
CA TYR A 20 3.22 14.85 -10.33
C TYR A 20 4.65 15.07 -9.84
N SER A 21 5.15 14.24 -8.92
CA SER A 21 6.46 14.42 -8.31
C SER A 21 7.43 13.30 -8.65
N THR A 22 8.70 13.66 -8.68
CA THR A 22 9.82 12.73 -8.79
C THR A 22 10.16 12.12 -7.43
N VAL A 23 10.98 11.06 -7.41
CA VAL A 23 11.52 10.48 -6.17
C VAL A 23 12.26 11.55 -5.35
N GLU A 24 13.09 12.41 -5.98
CA GLU A 24 13.84 13.44 -5.27
C GLU A 24 12.93 14.48 -4.61
N GLU A 25 11.87 14.91 -5.28
CA GLU A 25 10.91 15.87 -4.71
C GLU A 25 10.18 15.26 -3.50
N ASN A 26 9.79 13.98 -3.57
CA ASN A 26 9.18 13.29 -2.45
C ASN A 26 10.16 13.14 -1.27
N VAL A 27 11.44 12.80 -1.54
CA VAL A 27 12.48 12.71 -0.51
C VAL A 27 12.72 14.06 0.16
N ARG A 28 12.78 15.14 -0.62
CA ARG A 28 12.95 16.50 -0.09
C ARG A 28 11.80 16.88 0.83
N ALA A 29 10.56 16.60 0.41
CA ALA A 29 9.38 16.84 1.22
C ALA A 29 9.37 15.99 2.51
N ALA A 30 9.78 14.73 2.44
CA ALA A 30 9.91 13.85 3.59
C ALA A 30 10.97 14.37 4.58
N HIS A 31 12.15 14.79 4.08
CA HIS A 31 13.21 15.40 4.88
C HIS A 31 12.73 16.67 5.59
N GLU A 32 12.10 17.59 4.86
CA GLU A 32 11.60 18.86 5.41
C GLU A 32 10.54 18.67 6.50
N ARG A 33 9.80 17.54 6.45
CA ARG A 33 8.80 17.17 7.46
C ARG A 33 9.35 16.29 8.59
N GLY A 34 10.63 15.94 8.54
CA GLY A 34 11.27 15.11 9.56
C GLY A 34 10.79 13.66 9.55
N LEU A 35 10.37 13.15 8.37
CA LEU A 35 10.10 11.71 8.22
C LEU A 35 11.40 10.91 8.31
N GLU A 36 11.31 9.76 8.94
CA GLU A 36 12.43 8.82 9.09
C GLU A 36 12.47 7.80 7.95
N ILE A 37 11.29 7.41 7.45
CA ILE A 37 11.13 6.48 6.32
C ILE A 37 10.17 7.07 5.30
N LEU A 38 10.55 6.94 4.03
CA LEU A 38 9.69 7.17 2.87
C LEU A 38 9.65 5.90 2.02
N GLY A 39 8.46 5.43 1.70
CA GLY A 39 8.23 4.34 0.77
C GLY A 39 7.65 4.84 -0.54
N ILE A 40 8.31 4.53 -1.64
CA ILE A 40 7.77 4.77 -2.98
C ILE A 40 7.03 3.51 -3.40
N ALA A 41 5.71 3.63 -3.60
CA ALA A 41 4.80 2.52 -3.89
C ALA A 41 3.96 2.84 -5.13
N ASP A 42 4.64 3.13 -6.25
CA ASP A 42 3.96 3.42 -7.52
C ASP A 42 3.01 2.28 -7.92
N HIS A 43 1.98 2.61 -8.70
CA HIS A 43 0.97 1.65 -9.15
C HIS A 43 1.56 0.56 -10.04
N PHE A 44 1.45 -0.68 -9.62
CA PHE A 44 1.55 -1.86 -10.45
C PHE A 44 0.15 -2.39 -10.76
N SER A 45 -0.49 -1.79 -11.75
CA SER A 45 -1.93 -1.80 -11.94
C SER A 45 -2.30 -1.69 -13.41
N PRO A 46 -3.46 -2.23 -13.86
CA PRO A 46 -4.01 -1.94 -15.18
C PRO A 46 -4.27 -0.43 -15.42
N LEU A 47 -4.33 0.39 -14.38
CA LEU A 47 -4.46 1.85 -14.50
C LEU A 47 -3.27 2.48 -15.22
N VAL A 48 -2.07 1.93 -15.05
CA VAL A 48 -0.85 2.37 -15.73
C VAL A 48 -0.84 1.90 -17.18
N SER A 49 -1.09 0.61 -17.40
CA SER A 49 -1.17 0.02 -18.73
C SER A 49 -2.03 -1.23 -18.72
N ALA A 50 -3.18 -1.17 -19.37
CA ALA A 50 -4.06 -2.33 -19.52
C ALA A 50 -3.44 -3.45 -20.36
N SER A 51 -2.50 -3.13 -21.28
CA SER A 51 -1.80 -4.12 -22.09
C SER A 51 -0.85 -4.98 -21.27
N GLY A 52 -0.33 -4.44 -20.13
CA GLY A 52 0.72 -5.06 -19.36
C GLY A 52 2.01 -5.20 -20.15
N ASP A 53 2.31 -4.24 -21.04
CA ASP A 53 3.61 -4.21 -21.70
C ASP A 53 4.68 -3.97 -20.62
N PHE A 54 5.69 -4.82 -20.63
CA PHE A 54 6.80 -4.76 -19.71
C PHE A 54 7.50 -3.39 -19.66
N ARG A 55 7.47 -2.66 -20.77
CA ARG A 55 8.11 -1.35 -20.91
C ARG A 55 7.45 -0.29 -20.03
N ASP A 56 6.14 -0.42 -19.78
CA ASP A 56 5.38 0.53 -18.96
C ASP A 56 5.72 0.38 -17.48
N TYR A 57 6.30 -0.77 -17.08
CA TYR A 57 6.64 -1.10 -15.71
C TYR A 57 8.15 -1.20 -15.43
N GLN A 58 8.99 -0.73 -16.37
CA GLN A 58 10.44 -0.80 -16.27
C GLN A 58 11.02 -0.15 -15.02
N HIS A 59 10.40 0.91 -14.53
CA HIS A 59 10.86 1.63 -13.36
C HIS A 59 10.94 0.71 -12.12
N PHE A 60 10.06 -0.28 -11.98
CA PHE A 60 10.13 -1.25 -10.89
C PHE A 60 11.42 -2.07 -10.90
N ILE A 61 11.91 -2.44 -12.09
CA ILE A 61 13.13 -3.26 -12.23
C ILE A 61 14.37 -2.46 -11.88
N ASN A 62 14.33 -1.15 -12.09
CA ASN A 62 15.44 -0.24 -11.86
C ASN A 62 15.41 0.47 -10.49
N GLN A 63 14.48 0.13 -9.60
CA GLN A 63 14.38 0.77 -8.28
C GLN A 63 15.67 0.66 -7.45
N ASN A 64 16.51 -0.33 -7.70
CA ASN A 64 17.81 -0.48 -7.03
C ASN A 64 18.86 0.56 -7.45
N CYS A 65 18.61 1.43 -8.41
CA CYS A 65 19.49 2.58 -8.68
C CYS A 65 19.39 3.68 -7.59
N TRP A 66 18.32 3.68 -6.77
CA TRP A 66 18.17 4.65 -5.68
C TRP A 66 19.03 4.27 -4.47
N PRO A 67 19.63 5.25 -3.78
CA PRO A 67 20.29 5.00 -2.51
C PRO A 67 19.26 4.62 -1.44
N ARG A 68 19.65 3.79 -0.49
CA ARG A 68 18.79 3.44 0.67
C ARG A 68 18.66 4.56 1.70
N GLN A 69 19.57 5.52 1.66
CA GLN A 69 19.56 6.73 2.50
C GLN A 69 19.73 7.93 1.61
N TRP A 70 18.80 8.87 1.68
CA TRP A 70 18.85 10.11 0.93
C TRP A 70 18.35 11.27 1.80
N MET A 71 19.16 12.31 1.96
CA MET A 71 18.87 13.45 2.85
C MET A 71 18.53 13.05 4.30
N GLY A 72 19.06 11.93 4.81
CA GLY A 72 18.76 11.43 6.15
C GLY A 72 17.46 10.63 6.25
N VAL A 73 16.71 10.46 5.15
CA VAL A 73 15.49 9.66 5.07
C VAL A 73 15.85 8.26 4.56
N THR A 74 15.33 7.22 5.21
CA THR A 74 15.43 5.84 4.71
C THR A 74 14.43 5.64 3.58
N LEU A 75 14.90 5.19 2.40
CA LEU A 75 14.06 4.90 1.25
C LEU A 75 13.74 3.42 1.15
N LEU A 76 12.46 3.11 1.09
CA LEU A 76 11.94 1.77 0.81
C LEU A 76 11.35 1.69 -0.59
N ARG A 77 11.53 0.53 -1.22
CA ARG A 77 11.03 0.18 -2.54
C ARG A 77 9.74 -0.60 -2.38
N GLY A 78 8.63 0.05 -2.61
CA GLY A 78 7.33 -0.57 -2.62
C GLY A 78 6.77 -0.74 -4.02
N ALA A 79 5.61 -1.37 -4.09
CA ALA A 79 4.68 -1.30 -5.21
C ALA A 79 3.27 -1.39 -4.67
N GLU A 80 2.38 -0.56 -5.19
CA GLU A 80 0.95 -0.75 -4.96
C GLU A 80 0.40 -1.65 -6.05
N VAL A 81 0.03 -2.88 -5.66
CA VAL A 81 -0.38 -3.95 -6.56
C VAL A 81 -1.88 -4.13 -6.54
N ASP A 82 -2.52 -4.17 -7.73
CA ASP A 82 -3.95 -4.38 -7.84
C ASP A 82 -4.36 -5.83 -7.69
N ILE A 83 -5.32 -6.07 -6.80
CA ILE A 83 -6.12 -7.29 -6.77
C ILE A 83 -7.13 -7.20 -7.92
N VAL A 84 -7.19 -8.21 -8.78
CA VAL A 84 -7.95 -8.17 -10.04
C VAL A 84 -9.02 -9.24 -10.19
N ASP A 85 -9.16 -10.14 -9.21
CA ASP A 85 -10.16 -11.20 -9.20
C ASP A 85 -10.62 -11.54 -7.77
N LEU A 86 -11.67 -12.36 -7.65
CA LEU A 86 -12.23 -12.78 -6.36
C LEU A 86 -11.38 -13.84 -5.64
N GLU A 87 -10.42 -14.44 -6.32
CA GLU A 87 -9.44 -15.37 -5.77
C GLU A 87 -8.28 -14.63 -5.09
N GLY A 88 -8.25 -13.29 -5.15
CA GLY A 88 -7.19 -12.45 -4.59
C GLY A 88 -5.93 -12.40 -5.45
N GLY A 89 -6.07 -12.73 -6.73
CA GLY A 89 -4.99 -12.70 -7.71
C GLY A 89 -4.55 -11.27 -8.02
N PHE A 90 -3.25 -11.10 -8.29
CA PHE A 90 -2.68 -9.79 -8.61
C PHE A 90 -2.55 -9.58 -10.12
N PHE A 91 -2.70 -8.32 -10.52
CA PHE A 91 -2.37 -7.91 -11.89
C PHE A 91 -0.99 -8.42 -12.31
N GLY A 92 -0.87 -8.88 -13.54
CA GLY A 92 0.40 -9.33 -14.13
C GLY A 92 0.84 -10.76 -13.79
N VAL A 93 0.17 -11.45 -12.85
CA VAL A 93 0.48 -12.86 -12.52
C VAL A 93 0.24 -13.77 -13.73
N ALA A 94 -0.86 -13.58 -14.43
CA ALA A 94 -1.21 -14.36 -15.64
C ALA A 94 -0.52 -13.86 -16.93
N LYS A 95 0.41 -12.91 -16.83
CA LYS A 95 1.11 -12.34 -17.99
C LYS A 95 2.53 -12.90 -18.09
N ASP A 96 2.65 -14.11 -18.64
CA ASP A 96 3.93 -14.78 -18.80
C ASP A 96 4.82 -14.12 -19.84
N LYS A 97 6.10 -14.10 -19.56
CA LYS A 97 7.18 -13.64 -20.43
C LYS A 97 8.21 -14.75 -20.58
N THR A 98 8.76 -14.89 -21.78
CA THR A 98 9.83 -15.87 -22.11
C THR A 98 11.07 -15.19 -22.67
N SER A 99 11.06 -13.86 -22.76
CA SER A 99 12.22 -13.09 -23.23
C SER A 99 12.56 -12.01 -22.23
N GLY A 100 13.83 -11.81 -21.97
CA GLY A 100 14.32 -10.70 -21.17
C GLY A 100 14.20 -9.36 -21.89
N PHE A 101 14.64 -8.30 -21.22
CA PHE A 101 14.49 -6.93 -21.67
C PHE A 101 15.18 -6.66 -23.03
N PHE A 102 16.31 -7.31 -23.29
CA PHE A 102 17.08 -7.18 -24.51
C PHE A 102 16.79 -8.29 -25.53
N GLY A 103 15.70 -9.06 -25.33
CA GLY A 103 15.27 -10.12 -26.22
C GLY A 103 15.98 -11.47 -25.99
N GLU A 104 16.79 -11.59 -24.94
CA GLU A 104 17.39 -12.87 -24.55
C GLU A 104 16.33 -13.88 -24.12
N GLU A 105 16.49 -15.14 -24.48
CA GLU A 105 15.61 -16.21 -24.01
C GLU A 105 15.78 -16.45 -22.51
N ARG A 106 14.66 -16.57 -21.81
CA ARG A 106 14.60 -16.84 -20.36
C ARG A 106 13.56 -17.92 -20.05
N ALA A 107 13.71 -18.57 -18.90
CA ALA A 107 12.64 -19.40 -18.36
C ALA A 107 11.37 -18.54 -18.20
N PRO A 108 10.16 -19.10 -18.38
CA PRO A 108 8.93 -18.36 -18.19
C PRO A 108 8.87 -17.72 -16.80
N TYR A 109 8.45 -16.46 -16.75
CA TYR A 109 8.23 -15.69 -15.52
C TYR A 109 7.05 -14.76 -15.75
N SER A 110 6.35 -14.41 -14.67
CA SER A 110 5.24 -13.47 -14.76
C SER A 110 5.73 -12.02 -14.73
N LEU A 111 4.94 -11.12 -15.31
CA LEU A 111 5.19 -9.69 -15.22
C LEU A 111 5.21 -9.24 -13.73
N PHE A 112 4.32 -9.81 -12.92
CA PHE A 112 4.25 -9.55 -11.49
C PHE A 112 5.57 -9.90 -10.77
N GLU A 113 6.08 -11.13 -10.98
CA GLU A 113 7.32 -11.58 -10.33
C GLU A 113 8.50 -10.69 -10.69
N GLU A 114 8.67 -10.32 -11.96
CA GLU A 114 9.78 -9.48 -12.38
C GLU A 114 9.70 -8.06 -11.81
N CYS A 115 8.51 -7.45 -11.83
CA CYS A 115 8.34 -6.09 -11.34
C CYS A 115 8.42 -5.99 -9.81
N THR A 116 7.95 -7.01 -9.10
CA THR A 116 7.98 -7.01 -7.63
C THR A 116 9.26 -7.60 -7.04
N ARG A 117 10.14 -8.17 -7.86
CA ARG A 117 11.36 -8.86 -7.41
C ARG A 117 12.25 -8.00 -6.52
N THR A 118 12.40 -6.72 -6.87
CA THR A 118 13.25 -5.76 -6.14
C THR A 118 12.50 -4.97 -5.06
N CYS A 119 11.19 -5.17 -4.93
CA CYS A 119 10.40 -4.50 -3.90
C CYS A 119 10.71 -5.10 -2.52
N ASP A 120 10.80 -4.22 -1.53
CA ASP A 120 10.94 -4.58 -0.11
C ASP A 120 9.60 -5.08 0.44
N TYR A 121 8.49 -4.47 -0.01
CA TYR A 121 7.12 -4.81 0.37
C TYR A 121 6.13 -4.43 -0.74
N LEU A 122 4.90 -4.93 -0.59
CA LEU A 122 3.77 -4.60 -1.44
C LEU A 122 2.62 -4.02 -0.61
N VAL A 123 1.92 -3.05 -1.21
CA VAL A 123 0.61 -2.57 -0.77
C VAL A 123 -0.43 -3.20 -1.68
N ALA A 124 -1.33 -4.00 -1.13
CA ALA A 124 -2.37 -4.68 -1.91
C ALA A 124 -3.66 -3.85 -1.91
N SER A 125 -4.11 -3.44 -3.09
CA SER A 125 -5.23 -2.50 -3.27
C SER A 125 -6.25 -3.02 -4.29
N VAL A 126 -7.45 -2.44 -4.28
CA VAL A 126 -8.49 -2.63 -5.31
C VAL A 126 -8.88 -1.27 -5.85
N HIS A 127 -8.57 -1.00 -7.12
CA HIS A 127 -8.96 0.23 -7.81
C HIS A 127 -10.17 -0.01 -8.73
N GLU A 128 -10.09 -1.03 -9.58
CA GLU A 128 -11.20 -1.44 -10.44
C GLU A 128 -12.03 -2.53 -9.74
N LYS A 129 -13.34 -2.35 -9.68
CA LYS A 129 -14.25 -3.17 -8.85
C LYS A 129 -15.26 -4.00 -9.64
N SER A 130 -15.24 -3.96 -10.97
CA SER A 130 -16.24 -4.65 -11.79
C SER A 130 -16.24 -6.17 -11.57
N PHE A 131 -15.07 -6.75 -11.34
CA PHE A 131 -14.91 -8.17 -11.05
C PHE A 131 -15.60 -8.60 -9.74
N ALA A 132 -15.78 -7.67 -8.80
CA ALA A 132 -16.41 -7.91 -7.48
C ALA A 132 -17.93 -7.66 -7.48
N THR A 133 -18.52 -7.37 -8.65
CA THR A 133 -19.95 -7.08 -8.76
C THR A 133 -20.80 -8.30 -8.37
N GLY A 134 -21.66 -8.15 -7.36
CA GLY A 134 -22.52 -9.21 -6.86
C GLY A 134 -21.88 -10.21 -5.91
N ALA A 135 -20.60 -10.02 -5.58
CA ALA A 135 -19.92 -10.85 -4.58
C ALA A 135 -20.49 -10.61 -3.16
N SER A 136 -20.57 -11.69 -2.37
CA SER A 136 -21.01 -11.60 -0.97
C SER A 136 -19.92 -10.97 -0.09
N PRO A 137 -20.28 -10.45 1.11
CA PRO A 137 -19.29 -9.92 2.06
C PRO A 137 -18.21 -10.94 2.42
N GLU A 138 -18.55 -12.21 2.52
CA GLU A 138 -17.63 -13.30 2.83
C GLU A 138 -16.67 -13.57 1.66
N GLN A 139 -17.16 -13.53 0.42
CA GLN A 139 -16.32 -13.67 -0.77
C GLN A 139 -15.31 -12.51 -0.89
N LEU A 140 -15.75 -11.28 -0.61
CA LEU A 140 -14.88 -10.12 -0.61
C LEU A 140 -13.83 -10.16 0.51
N ALA A 141 -14.19 -10.66 1.69
CA ALA A 141 -13.25 -10.87 2.77
C ALA A 141 -12.22 -11.97 2.41
N ALA A 142 -12.67 -13.08 1.81
CA ALA A 142 -11.80 -14.16 1.35
C ALA A 142 -10.82 -13.69 0.26
N MET A 143 -11.27 -12.84 -0.66
CA MET A 143 -10.42 -12.20 -1.68
C MET A 143 -9.25 -11.40 -1.03
N TYR A 144 -9.56 -10.49 -0.11
CA TYR A 144 -8.51 -9.74 0.60
C TYR A 144 -7.63 -10.65 1.46
N ALA A 145 -8.22 -11.66 2.11
CA ALA A 145 -7.49 -12.64 2.91
C ALA A 145 -6.49 -13.44 2.06
N ALA A 146 -6.88 -13.86 0.85
CA ALA A 146 -5.97 -14.53 -0.09
C ALA A 146 -4.83 -13.61 -0.52
N ALA A 147 -5.14 -12.37 -0.88
CA ALA A 147 -4.12 -11.38 -1.26
C ALA A 147 -3.12 -11.10 -0.12
N VAL A 148 -3.60 -10.96 1.12
CA VAL A 148 -2.75 -10.67 2.28
C VAL A 148 -1.83 -11.83 2.67
N CYS A 149 -2.16 -13.05 2.27
CA CYS A 149 -1.30 -14.23 2.47
C CYS A 149 -0.08 -14.23 1.54
N HIS A 150 -0.01 -13.39 0.53
CA HIS A 150 1.20 -13.30 -0.30
C HIS A 150 2.39 -12.80 0.55
N PRO A 151 3.57 -13.48 0.47
CA PRO A 151 4.68 -13.22 1.39
C PRO A 151 5.16 -11.76 1.36
N LYS A 152 5.22 -11.12 0.21
CA LYS A 152 5.67 -9.72 0.08
C LYS A 152 4.60 -8.67 0.40
N VAL A 153 3.33 -9.03 0.50
CA VAL A 153 2.29 -8.07 0.93
C VAL A 153 2.51 -7.76 2.40
N LEU A 154 2.71 -6.49 2.70
CA LEU A 154 2.82 -5.97 4.06
C LEU A 154 1.56 -5.23 4.48
N ILE A 155 0.95 -4.50 3.54
CA ILE A 155 -0.11 -3.54 3.82
C ILE A 155 -1.33 -3.85 2.95
N LEU A 156 -2.53 -3.88 3.56
CA LEU A 156 -3.80 -3.76 2.83
C LEU A 156 -4.10 -2.27 2.64
N GLY A 157 -3.99 -1.80 1.39
CA GLY A 157 -4.16 -0.41 1.01
C GLY A 157 -5.61 0.02 1.02
N HIS A 158 -5.89 1.15 1.65
CA HIS A 158 -7.16 1.92 1.67
C HIS A 158 -8.45 1.09 1.55
N ILE A 159 -8.53 -0.09 2.18
CA ILE A 159 -9.68 -1.01 2.08
C ILE A 159 -11.01 -0.37 2.52
N GLY A 160 -10.98 0.62 3.41
CA GLY A 160 -12.15 1.39 3.81
C GLY A 160 -12.71 2.29 2.69
N ARG A 161 -11.83 2.76 1.77
CA ARG A 161 -12.17 3.68 0.66
C ARG A 161 -12.86 2.96 -0.51
N THR A 162 -12.62 1.68 -0.69
CA THR A 162 -13.13 0.93 -1.84
C THR A 162 -14.66 0.88 -1.91
N GLY A 163 -15.35 0.95 -0.76
CA GLY A 163 -16.80 0.79 -0.65
C GLY A 163 -17.27 -0.65 -0.85
N LEU A 164 -16.37 -1.63 -1.00
CA LEU A 164 -16.70 -3.05 -1.06
C LEU A 164 -17.20 -3.51 0.32
N PRO A 165 -18.38 -4.14 0.42
CA PRO A 165 -18.99 -4.51 1.70
C PRO A 165 -18.45 -5.84 2.24
N PHE A 166 -17.13 -5.99 2.37
CA PHE A 166 -16.53 -7.23 2.91
C PHE A 166 -16.82 -7.39 4.40
N ASP A 167 -16.80 -8.64 4.86
CA ASP A 167 -16.87 -8.96 6.29
C ASP A 167 -15.56 -8.56 6.98
N ILE A 168 -15.66 -7.56 7.88
CA ILE A 168 -14.47 -6.96 8.54
C ILE A 168 -13.83 -7.97 9.49
N ASP A 169 -14.64 -8.72 10.24
CA ASP A 169 -14.15 -9.59 11.30
C ASP A 169 -13.35 -10.76 10.73
N SER A 170 -13.90 -11.46 9.76
CA SER A 170 -13.22 -12.59 9.13
C SER A 170 -11.94 -12.17 8.37
N LEU A 171 -11.92 -10.99 7.74
CA LEU A 171 -10.71 -10.47 7.13
C LEU A 171 -9.63 -10.16 8.17
N LEU A 172 -9.99 -9.44 9.23
CA LEU A 172 -9.02 -9.00 10.23
C LEU A 172 -8.44 -10.17 11.04
N ASP A 173 -9.17 -11.26 11.22
CA ASP A 173 -8.63 -12.48 11.84
C ASP A 173 -7.46 -13.05 11.01
N VAL A 174 -7.55 -13.01 9.67
CA VAL A 174 -6.45 -13.44 8.79
C VAL A 174 -5.30 -12.43 8.81
N VAL A 175 -5.61 -11.11 8.78
CA VAL A 175 -4.59 -10.05 8.87
C VAL A 175 -3.75 -10.20 10.14
N ALA A 176 -4.41 -10.45 11.29
CA ALA A 176 -3.75 -10.69 12.57
C ALA A 176 -2.84 -11.93 12.52
N ALA A 177 -3.36 -13.05 12.00
CA ALA A 177 -2.62 -14.31 11.90
C ALA A 177 -1.39 -14.21 10.97
N GLN A 178 -1.47 -13.35 9.95
CA GLN A 178 -0.38 -13.11 9.00
C GLN A 178 0.55 -11.97 9.41
N HIS A 179 0.31 -11.31 10.55
CA HIS A 179 1.07 -10.15 11.04
C HIS A 179 1.22 -9.04 9.98
N LYS A 180 0.12 -8.72 9.29
CA LYS A 180 0.09 -7.69 8.26
C LYS A 180 -0.54 -6.39 8.79
N LEU A 181 -0.35 -5.30 8.04
CA LEU A 181 -0.83 -3.98 8.40
C LEU A 181 -2.10 -3.62 7.64
N VAL A 182 -3.01 -2.93 8.31
CA VAL A 182 -4.16 -2.27 7.66
C VAL A 182 -3.83 -0.80 7.48
N GLU A 183 -4.08 -0.26 6.30
CA GLU A 183 -3.81 1.14 6.04
C GLU A 183 -4.94 2.05 6.54
N VAL A 184 -4.53 3.15 7.19
CA VAL A 184 -5.34 4.33 7.44
C VAL A 184 -4.85 5.42 6.50
N ASN A 185 -5.51 5.55 5.38
CA ASN A 185 -5.09 6.38 4.24
C ASN A 185 -5.74 7.75 4.32
N GLU A 186 -4.92 8.81 4.24
CA GLU A 186 -5.38 10.21 4.35
C GLU A 186 -6.39 10.61 3.27
N HIS A 187 -6.22 10.12 2.02
CA HIS A 187 -7.15 10.40 0.92
C HIS A 187 -8.55 9.83 1.15
N SER A 188 -8.69 8.84 2.03
CA SER A 188 -10.01 8.31 2.41
C SER A 188 -10.90 9.32 3.13
N PHE A 189 -10.32 10.41 3.60
CA PHE A 189 -11.00 11.49 4.34
C PHE A 189 -11.01 12.82 3.58
N ASP A 190 -10.56 12.86 2.33
CA ASP A 190 -10.54 14.05 1.51
C ASP A 190 -11.80 14.16 0.67
N ALA A 191 -12.65 15.15 0.97
CA ALA A 191 -13.87 15.40 0.21
C ALA A 191 -13.59 15.72 -1.27
N THR A 192 -12.43 16.31 -1.58
CA THR A 192 -12.02 16.58 -2.98
C THR A 192 -11.62 15.31 -3.73
N ALA A 193 -11.21 14.26 -3.01
CA ALA A 193 -10.94 12.93 -3.52
C ALA A 193 -12.18 12.00 -3.45
N GLY A 194 -13.36 12.54 -3.15
CA GLY A 194 -14.63 11.80 -3.15
C GLY A 194 -14.96 11.12 -1.82
N ALA A 195 -14.30 11.49 -0.72
CA ALA A 195 -14.67 10.99 0.61
C ALA A 195 -16.13 11.30 0.95
N SER A 196 -16.79 10.36 1.58
CA SER A 196 -18.20 10.47 1.99
C SER A 196 -18.35 10.08 3.47
N PRO A 197 -19.42 10.53 4.15
CA PRO A 197 -19.69 10.10 5.54
C PRO A 197 -19.76 8.57 5.72
N ALA A 198 -20.27 7.84 4.71
CA ALA A 198 -20.31 6.38 4.74
C ALA A 198 -18.90 5.76 4.66
N MET A 199 -18.02 6.34 3.84
CA MET A 199 -16.62 5.92 3.74
C MET A 199 -15.88 6.18 5.05
N GLU A 200 -16.04 7.37 5.64
CA GLU A 200 -15.42 7.70 6.92
C GLU A 200 -15.91 6.76 8.04
N ALA A 201 -17.22 6.49 8.11
CA ALA A 201 -17.78 5.57 9.09
C ALA A 201 -17.21 4.14 8.92
N ARG A 202 -17.00 3.71 7.68
CA ARG A 202 -16.38 2.41 7.40
C ARG A 202 -14.91 2.38 7.84
N CYS A 203 -14.14 3.41 7.52
CA CYS A 203 -12.75 3.53 7.99
C CYS A 203 -12.69 3.51 9.52
N GLU A 204 -13.60 4.22 10.19
CA GLU A 204 -13.68 4.20 11.65
C GLU A 204 -14.00 2.81 12.20
N ALA A 205 -14.93 2.08 11.60
CA ALA A 205 -15.27 0.72 12.00
C ALA A 205 -14.07 -0.22 11.88
N ILE A 206 -13.32 -0.16 10.77
CA ILE A 206 -12.11 -0.95 10.55
C ILE A 206 -11.04 -0.62 11.59
N VAL A 207 -10.79 0.68 11.85
CA VAL A 207 -9.80 1.14 12.83
C VAL A 207 -10.15 0.63 14.25
N ARG A 208 -11.43 0.69 14.65
CA ARG A 208 -11.88 0.16 15.95
C ARG A 208 -11.68 -1.34 16.03
N ALA A 209 -12.04 -2.08 14.99
CA ALA A 209 -11.86 -3.52 14.94
C ALA A 209 -10.38 -3.94 14.96
N CYS A 210 -9.47 -3.14 14.36
CA CYS A 210 -8.03 -3.34 14.49
C CYS A 210 -7.54 -3.14 15.92
N ALA A 211 -8.03 -2.09 16.62
CA ALA A 211 -7.66 -1.83 18.01
C ALA A 211 -8.09 -2.96 18.94
N GLU A 212 -9.29 -3.51 18.75
CA GLU A 212 -9.85 -4.62 19.53
C GLU A 212 -9.07 -5.93 19.37
N ARG A 213 -8.39 -6.11 18.23
CA ARG A 213 -7.62 -7.29 17.88
C ARG A 213 -6.10 -7.13 18.00
N ASP A 214 -5.64 -6.00 18.55
CA ASP A 214 -4.21 -5.65 18.58
C ASP A 214 -3.51 -5.70 17.20
N ILE A 215 -4.23 -5.38 16.13
CA ILE A 215 -3.69 -5.30 14.77
C ILE A 215 -3.02 -3.95 14.58
N SER A 216 -1.76 -3.98 14.13
CA SER A 216 -1.03 -2.76 13.79
C SER A 216 -1.54 -2.14 12.47
N ILE A 217 -1.50 -0.81 12.42
CA ILE A 217 -1.89 -0.03 11.24
C ILE A 217 -0.71 0.75 10.67
N ALA A 218 -0.77 1.02 9.37
CA ALA A 218 0.11 1.99 8.70
C ALA A 218 -0.70 3.25 8.37
N VAL A 219 -0.25 4.42 8.80
CA VAL A 219 -0.87 5.70 8.46
C VAL A 219 -0.09 6.33 7.33
N ASN A 220 -0.70 6.45 6.16
CA ASN A 220 -0.03 6.93 4.95
C ASN A 220 -0.84 8.00 4.25
N THR A 221 -0.14 8.74 3.39
CA THR A 221 -0.77 9.80 2.60
C THR A 221 -1.39 9.32 1.30
N ASP A 222 -0.79 8.32 0.63
CA ASP A 222 -1.09 7.99 -0.77
C ASP A 222 -0.81 9.23 -1.66
N ALA A 223 0.27 9.94 -1.35
CA ALA A 223 0.59 11.23 -1.94
C ALA A 223 0.95 11.08 -3.42
N HIS A 224 0.24 11.81 -4.28
CA HIS A 224 0.48 11.91 -5.72
C HIS A 224 1.24 13.20 -6.11
N VAL A 225 1.57 14.01 -5.12
CA VAL A 225 2.40 15.22 -5.24
C VAL A 225 3.21 15.40 -3.95
N SER A 226 4.45 15.83 -4.06
CA SER A 226 5.37 15.97 -2.91
C SER A 226 4.84 16.89 -1.81
N PHE A 227 3.97 17.84 -2.16
CA PHE A 227 3.29 18.71 -1.20
C PHE A 227 2.52 17.92 -0.13
N ASP A 228 1.98 16.76 -0.46
CA ASP A 228 1.15 15.97 0.46
C ASP A 228 1.93 14.89 1.24
N VAL A 229 3.15 14.56 0.84
CA VAL A 229 4.00 13.56 1.53
C VAL A 229 4.08 13.86 3.02
N GLY A 230 3.74 12.88 3.87
CA GLY A 230 3.77 12.99 5.33
C GLY A 230 2.65 13.83 5.95
N ARG A 231 1.67 14.30 5.18
CA ARG A 231 0.54 15.10 5.67
C ARG A 231 -0.67 14.23 5.97
N VAL A 232 -0.84 13.84 7.21
CA VAL A 232 -1.90 12.91 7.66
C VAL A 232 -2.84 13.50 8.73
N PRO A 233 -3.29 14.77 8.62
CA PRO A 233 -4.04 15.41 9.70
C PRO A 233 -5.40 14.78 9.95
N ARG A 234 -6.13 14.33 8.91
CA ARG A 234 -7.47 13.74 9.03
C ARG A 234 -7.40 12.32 9.58
N ALA A 235 -6.47 11.50 9.07
CA ALA A 235 -6.20 10.17 9.58
C ALA A 235 -5.84 10.22 11.07
N MET A 236 -4.92 11.11 11.46
CA MET A 236 -4.54 11.29 12.87
C MET A 236 -5.67 11.84 13.72
N ALA A 237 -6.56 12.66 13.18
CA ALA A 237 -7.76 13.13 13.89
C ALA A 237 -8.74 11.98 14.16
N LEU A 238 -8.93 11.06 13.20
CA LEU A 238 -9.71 9.84 13.41
C LEU A 238 -9.12 9.00 14.54
N LEU A 239 -7.80 8.70 14.49
CA LEU A 239 -7.14 7.87 15.52
C LEU A 239 -7.27 8.48 16.92
N LYS A 240 -7.12 9.79 17.04
CA LYS A 240 -7.35 10.51 18.31
C LYS A 240 -8.80 10.40 18.77
N ARG A 241 -9.78 10.57 17.88
CA ARG A 241 -11.21 10.50 18.16
C ARG A 241 -11.62 9.12 18.68
N VAL A 242 -11.07 8.06 18.12
CA VAL A 242 -11.38 6.68 18.52
C VAL A 242 -10.53 6.19 19.71
N GLY A 243 -9.53 6.95 20.14
CA GLY A 243 -8.61 6.54 21.19
C GLY A 243 -7.70 5.37 20.77
N PHE A 244 -7.26 5.35 19.50
CA PHE A 244 -6.44 4.25 18.97
C PHE A 244 -5.12 4.12 19.74
N PRO A 245 -4.68 2.91 20.13
CA PRO A 245 -3.44 2.71 20.87
C PRO A 245 -2.21 3.08 20.04
N GLU A 246 -1.42 4.05 20.49
CA GLU A 246 -0.22 4.53 19.77
C GLU A 246 0.77 3.41 19.42
N ARG A 247 0.93 2.41 20.31
CA ARG A 247 1.81 1.25 20.08
C ARG A 247 1.47 0.46 18.82
N LEU A 248 0.21 0.51 18.37
CA LEU A 248 -0.27 -0.17 17.17
C LEU A 248 -0.14 0.68 15.89
N ILE A 249 0.36 1.91 15.98
CA ILE A 249 0.69 2.70 14.79
C ILE A 249 2.11 2.31 14.37
N ALA A 250 2.23 1.43 13.39
CA ALA A 250 3.54 0.97 12.89
C ALA A 250 4.37 2.14 12.34
N THR A 251 3.74 3.09 11.67
CA THR A 251 4.39 4.27 11.06
C THR A 251 4.76 5.37 12.05
N ARG A 252 4.58 5.18 13.38
CA ARG A 252 4.94 6.19 14.42
C ARG A 252 6.43 6.48 14.49
N SER A 253 7.29 5.53 14.11
CA SER A 253 8.75 5.67 14.03
C SER A 253 9.34 4.65 13.06
N ALA A 254 10.60 4.87 12.62
CA ALA A 254 11.33 3.92 11.79
C ALA A 254 11.49 2.55 12.48
N GLU A 255 11.84 2.56 13.77
CA GLU A 255 12.00 1.34 14.56
C GLU A 255 10.70 0.51 14.57
N ALA A 256 9.58 1.15 14.90
CA ALA A 256 8.27 0.48 14.95
C ALA A 256 7.83 -0.07 13.58
N PHE A 257 8.10 0.67 12.51
CA PHE A 257 7.78 0.20 11.16
C PHE A 257 8.65 -0.98 10.74
N LEU A 258 9.95 -0.91 10.96
CA LEU A 258 10.88 -1.99 10.60
C LEU A 258 10.61 -3.26 11.42
N GLU A 259 10.23 -3.13 12.69
CA GLU A 259 9.78 -4.26 13.51
C GLU A 259 8.52 -4.91 12.93
N ALA A 260 7.51 -4.12 12.60
CA ALA A 260 6.27 -4.62 11.99
C ALA A 260 6.49 -5.22 10.59
N ALA A 261 7.46 -4.72 9.83
CA ALA A 261 7.81 -5.19 8.49
C ALA A 261 8.77 -6.39 8.49
N ALA A 262 9.39 -6.73 9.61
CA ALA A 262 10.41 -7.77 9.68
C ALA A 262 9.98 -9.13 9.10
N PRO A 263 8.73 -9.61 9.26
CA PRO A 263 8.28 -10.86 8.63
C PRO A 263 8.32 -10.86 7.11
N VAL A 264 8.16 -9.67 6.48
CA VAL A 264 8.17 -9.48 5.03
C VAL A 264 9.59 -9.22 4.52
N PHE A 265 10.40 -8.45 5.25
CA PHE A 265 11.76 -8.06 4.85
C PHE A 265 12.80 -9.18 5.00
N SER A 266 12.47 -10.24 5.73
CA SER A 266 13.35 -11.38 5.92
C SER A 266 13.22 -12.48 4.85
N LEU A 267 12.41 -12.23 3.81
CA LEU A 267 12.16 -13.16 2.70
C LEU A 267 13.17 -13.00 1.55
#